data_b3f68c0aa0950af6f1762cf5e43f98d0
#
_entry.id   b3f68c0aa0950af6f1762cf5e43f98d0
#
_cell.length_a   1.000
_cell.length_b   1.000
_cell.length_c   1.000
_cell.angle_alpha   90.00
_cell.angle_beta   90.00
_cell.angle_gamma   90.00
#
_symmetry.space_group_name_H-M   'P 1'
#
loop_
_entity.id
_entity.type
_entity.pdbx_description
1 polymer ?
#
loop_
_entity_poly.entity_id
_entity_poly.type
_entity_poly.pdbx_seq_one_letter_code
_entity_poly.pdbx_strand_id
1 'polypeptide(L)'
;MTILQVVMSKLTSVLATIFAFITIDFNELKAQFDIAQGMTPEQYVNDVLLGEGVTATNVQFTGLDVQLGYLTGGTGFSIESGLILSSGNASNPETCAGDAGLGGVTGEPDLLTVANSVPPLIGQSFSVSSVNDVCILEFDFQPAGDFVSFNYVFGSDEYLTWVNSAYNDIFAFFLSGPGITGPYASPAGFPDGAINIAQVPDTDPELPITISSVN
;
A
#
# COMPACT_ATOMS: atom_id res chain seq x y z
N MET A 1 -4.41 10.08 23.39
CA MET A 1 -5.36 10.10 24.51
C MET A 1 -5.29 11.46 25.18
N THR A 2 -6.17 12.39 24.77
CA THR A 2 -6.18 13.76 25.30
C THR A 2 -7.35 13.87 26.26
N ILE A 3 -7.04 14.08 27.55
CA ILE A 3 -8.03 14.24 28.61
C ILE A 3 -8.38 15.71 28.70
N LEU A 4 -9.63 16.08 28.44
CA LEU A 4 -10.17 17.40 28.70
C LEU A 4 -10.82 17.37 30.08
N GLN A 5 -10.20 18.05 31.06
CA GLN A 5 -10.73 18.19 32.41
C GLN A 5 -11.52 19.50 32.51
N VAL A 6 -12.85 19.40 32.68
CA VAL A 6 -13.71 20.56 32.95
C VAL A 6 -13.90 20.67 34.46
N VAL A 7 -13.39 21.75 35.05
CA VAL A 7 -13.64 22.12 36.45
C VAL A 7 -14.91 22.94 36.52
N MET A 8 -15.95 22.42 37.18
CA MET A 8 -17.15 23.18 37.52
C MET A 8 -17.07 23.69 38.95
N SER A 9 -17.13 25.01 39.13
CA SER A 9 -17.29 25.66 40.42
C SER A 9 -18.77 25.63 40.85
N LYS A 10 -18.98 25.44 42.15
CA LYS A 10 -20.31 25.35 42.78
C LYS A 10 -21.12 26.64 42.65
N LEU A 11 -22.36 26.52 42.22
CA LEU A 11 -23.42 27.44 42.57
C LEU A 11 -24.64 26.64 43.01
N THR A 12 -25.07 26.89 44.23
CA THR A 12 -26.26 26.30 44.85
C THR A 12 -27.50 27.03 44.36
N SER A 13 -28.37 26.36 43.62
CA SER A 13 -29.80 26.69 43.51
C SER A 13 -30.59 25.48 43.03
N VAL A 14 -31.68 25.16 43.73
CA VAL A 14 -32.56 24.05 43.49
C VAL A 14 -33.31 24.25 42.16
N LEU A 15 -33.04 23.37 41.22
CA LEU A 15 -33.91 23.15 40.06
C LEU A 15 -33.78 21.71 39.60
N ALA A 16 -34.94 21.06 39.40
CA ALA A 16 -35.02 19.67 38.97
C ALA A 16 -34.23 19.47 37.65
N THR A 17 -33.12 18.76 37.75
CA THR A 17 -32.26 18.48 36.59
C THR A 17 -32.77 17.23 35.90
N ILE A 18 -33.36 17.41 34.72
CA ILE A 18 -33.54 16.35 33.73
C ILE A 18 -32.13 15.95 33.28
N PHE A 19 -31.66 14.80 33.73
CA PHE A 19 -30.46 14.17 33.16
C PHE A 19 -30.80 13.66 31.75
N ALA A 20 -30.59 14.47 30.76
CA ALA A 20 -30.46 13.98 29.39
C ALA A 20 -29.09 13.28 29.31
N PHE A 21 -29.08 11.96 29.36
CA PHE A 21 -27.94 11.20 28.90
C PHE A 21 -27.82 11.44 27.39
N ILE A 22 -26.95 12.37 26.99
CA ILE A 22 -26.46 12.41 25.64
C ILE A 22 -25.45 11.25 25.59
N THR A 23 -25.90 10.08 25.13
CA THR A 23 -25.00 9.06 24.61
C THR A 23 -24.39 9.66 23.34
N ILE A 24 -23.20 10.24 23.46
CA ILE A 24 -22.38 10.47 22.28
C ILE A 24 -21.92 9.08 21.88
N ASP A 25 -22.63 8.49 20.92
CA ASP A 25 -22.09 7.39 20.16
C ASP A 25 -20.83 7.91 19.48
N PHE A 26 -19.68 7.64 20.06
CA PHE A 26 -18.44 7.66 19.32
C PHE A 26 -18.52 6.49 18.33
N ASN A 27 -19.23 6.71 17.24
CA ASN A 27 -18.94 5.95 16.04
C ASN A 27 -17.48 6.24 15.78
N GLU A 28 -16.64 5.26 16.04
CA GLU A 28 -15.29 5.29 15.51
C GLU A 28 -15.45 5.61 14.02
N LEU A 29 -14.89 6.73 13.59
CA LEU A 29 -14.77 7.04 12.17
C LEU A 29 -13.80 5.99 11.60
N LYS A 30 -14.33 4.78 11.38
CA LYS A 30 -13.65 3.83 10.53
C LYS A 30 -13.61 4.45 9.15
N ALA A 31 -12.44 4.48 8.54
CA ALA A 31 -12.33 4.81 7.13
C ALA A 31 -13.30 3.88 6.39
N GLN A 32 -14.39 4.45 5.91
CA GLN A 32 -15.39 3.69 5.19
C GLN A 32 -15.02 3.72 3.73
N PHE A 33 -14.57 2.60 3.21
CA PHE A 33 -14.29 2.41 1.81
C PHE A 33 -14.95 1.11 1.33
N ASP A 34 -15.33 1.13 0.07
CA ASP A 34 -15.88 -0.05 -0.60
C ASP A 34 -14.83 -0.62 -1.55
N ILE A 35 -14.73 -1.95 -1.60
CA ILE A 35 -13.83 -2.64 -2.52
C ILE A 35 -14.65 -3.55 -3.43
N ALA A 36 -14.55 -3.30 -4.72
CA ALA A 36 -15.08 -4.15 -5.76
C ALA A 36 -13.98 -5.00 -6.40
N GLN A 37 -14.31 -6.21 -6.79
CA GLN A 37 -13.43 -7.14 -7.51
C GLN A 37 -14.10 -7.63 -8.80
N GLY A 38 -13.34 -8.35 -9.66
CA GLY A 38 -13.87 -9.01 -10.85
C GLY A 38 -13.70 -8.23 -12.14
N MET A 39 -12.96 -7.13 -12.15
CA MET A 39 -12.48 -6.50 -13.38
C MET A 39 -11.32 -7.31 -13.98
N THR A 40 -11.11 -7.19 -15.30
CA THR A 40 -9.89 -7.74 -15.90
C THR A 40 -8.66 -6.87 -15.54
N PRO A 41 -7.43 -7.41 -15.61
CA PRO A 41 -6.23 -6.60 -15.38
C PRO A 41 -6.16 -5.37 -16.29
N GLU A 42 -6.57 -5.47 -17.54
CA GLU A 42 -6.64 -4.35 -18.48
C GLU A 42 -7.63 -3.28 -18.02
N GLN A 43 -8.78 -3.68 -17.47
CA GLN A 43 -9.76 -2.74 -16.94
C GLN A 43 -9.23 -2.04 -15.69
N TYR A 44 -8.58 -2.77 -14.77
CA TYR A 44 -7.94 -2.16 -13.61
C TYR A 44 -6.89 -1.12 -13.99
N VAL A 45 -6.09 -1.39 -15.02
CA VAL A 45 -5.08 -0.43 -15.49
C VAL A 45 -5.74 0.76 -16.18
N ASN A 46 -6.57 0.52 -17.21
CA ASN A 46 -7.05 1.60 -18.08
C ASN A 46 -8.19 2.43 -17.48
N ASP A 47 -9.06 1.82 -16.66
CA ASP A 47 -10.26 2.47 -16.14
C ASP A 47 -10.08 2.98 -14.70
N VAL A 48 -9.08 2.46 -13.95
CA VAL A 48 -8.88 2.79 -12.54
C VAL A 48 -7.53 3.47 -12.28
N LEU A 49 -6.44 2.87 -12.78
CA LEU A 49 -5.08 3.32 -12.44
C LEU A 49 -4.65 4.54 -13.25
N LEU A 50 -4.92 4.53 -14.57
CA LEU A 50 -4.43 5.57 -15.46
C LEU A 50 -5.33 6.80 -15.45
N GLY A 51 -4.70 7.97 -15.32
CA GLY A 51 -5.31 9.26 -15.57
C GLY A 51 -5.21 9.70 -17.03
N GLU A 52 -5.77 10.86 -17.34
CA GLU A 52 -5.68 11.47 -18.66
C GLU A 52 -4.22 11.66 -19.10
N GLY A 53 -3.96 11.42 -20.37
CA GLY A 53 -2.64 11.63 -20.97
C GLY A 53 -1.64 10.46 -20.80
N VAL A 54 -2.09 9.33 -20.30
CA VAL A 54 -1.30 8.09 -20.28
C VAL A 54 -2.09 6.98 -20.97
N THR A 55 -1.43 6.20 -21.82
CA THR A 55 -2.00 5.00 -22.44
C THR A 55 -1.20 3.78 -22.03
N ALA A 56 -1.87 2.65 -21.76
CA ALA A 56 -1.23 1.38 -21.47
C ALA A 56 -1.53 0.33 -22.53
N THR A 57 -0.58 -0.58 -22.71
CA THR A 57 -0.66 -1.77 -23.55
C THR A 57 0.05 -2.94 -22.85
N ASN A 58 -0.12 -4.15 -23.38
CA ASN A 58 0.57 -5.35 -22.86
C ASN A 58 0.34 -5.60 -21.38
N VAL A 59 -0.85 -5.32 -20.87
CA VAL A 59 -1.18 -5.54 -19.47
C VAL A 59 -1.14 -7.02 -19.14
N GLN A 60 -0.39 -7.38 -18.11
CA GLN A 60 -0.28 -8.74 -17.57
C GLN A 60 -0.43 -8.71 -16.06
N PHE A 61 -1.02 -9.75 -15.51
CA PHE A 61 -1.13 -9.94 -14.08
C PHE A 61 -0.67 -11.35 -13.72
N THR A 62 0.20 -11.42 -12.73
CA THR A 62 0.70 -12.66 -12.15
C THR A 62 0.33 -12.69 -10.67
N GLY A 63 -0.61 -13.55 -10.29
CA GLY A 63 -1.19 -13.63 -8.96
C GLY A 63 -2.55 -14.30 -9.01
N LEU A 64 -3.30 -14.18 -7.94
CA LEU A 64 -4.69 -14.64 -7.82
C LEU A 64 -5.64 -13.46 -8.06
N ASP A 65 -6.75 -13.69 -8.74
CA ASP A 65 -7.75 -12.65 -9.05
C ASP A 65 -8.22 -11.89 -7.79
N VAL A 66 -8.26 -12.57 -6.64
CA VAL A 66 -8.64 -11.98 -5.34
C VAL A 66 -7.64 -10.97 -4.80
N GLN A 67 -6.42 -10.92 -5.33
CA GLN A 67 -5.37 -9.98 -4.95
C GLN A 67 -5.53 -8.60 -5.61
N LEU A 68 -6.45 -8.47 -6.57
CA LEU A 68 -6.82 -7.23 -7.23
C LEU A 68 -8.16 -6.70 -6.73
N GLY A 69 -8.24 -5.39 -6.52
CA GLY A 69 -9.47 -4.71 -6.13
C GLY A 69 -9.53 -3.26 -6.62
N TYR A 70 -10.74 -2.74 -6.69
CA TYR A 70 -11.04 -1.33 -6.94
C TYR A 70 -11.60 -0.71 -5.67
N LEU A 71 -10.85 0.22 -5.08
CA LEU A 71 -11.23 0.98 -3.88
C LEU A 71 -12.02 2.22 -4.29
N THR A 72 -13.13 2.48 -3.60
CA THR A 72 -13.90 3.72 -3.68
C THR A 72 -14.30 4.21 -2.29
N GLY A 73 -14.56 5.51 -2.17
CA GLY A 73 -15.03 6.09 -0.91
C GLY A 73 -13.95 6.22 0.16
N GLY A 74 -12.69 6.27 -0.20
CA GLY A 74 -11.53 6.30 0.70
C GLY A 74 -11.45 7.59 1.56
N THR A 75 -12.53 7.92 2.27
CA THR A 75 -12.55 9.02 3.24
C THR A 75 -11.59 8.70 4.39
N GLY A 76 -10.54 9.49 4.53
CA GLY A 76 -9.48 9.27 5.52
C GLY A 76 -8.18 8.73 4.93
N PHE A 77 -8.19 8.26 3.68
CA PHE A 77 -6.99 8.04 2.88
C PHE A 77 -6.68 9.27 2.03
N SER A 78 -5.42 9.45 1.65
CA SER A 78 -5.03 10.48 0.67
C SER A 78 -5.49 10.15 -0.76
N ILE A 79 -6.05 8.96 -0.99
CA ILE A 79 -6.57 8.45 -2.25
C ILE A 79 -8.04 8.12 -2.06
N GLU A 80 -8.93 8.82 -2.79
CA GLU A 80 -10.39 8.61 -2.70
C GLU A 80 -10.84 7.35 -3.46
N SER A 81 -10.13 6.99 -4.52
CA SER A 81 -10.37 5.79 -5.32
C SER A 81 -9.08 5.32 -5.98
N GLY A 82 -8.96 4.04 -6.24
CA GLY A 82 -7.78 3.49 -6.87
C GLY A 82 -7.73 1.98 -6.94
N LEU A 83 -6.68 1.47 -7.56
CA LEU A 83 -6.36 0.07 -7.63
C LEU A 83 -5.76 -0.41 -6.30
N ILE A 84 -6.21 -1.57 -5.82
CA ILE A 84 -5.58 -2.31 -4.73
C ILE A 84 -4.82 -3.49 -5.30
N LEU A 85 -3.57 -3.62 -4.88
CA LEU A 85 -2.76 -4.82 -4.97
C LEU A 85 -2.52 -5.34 -3.55
N SER A 86 -2.85 -6.58 -3.28
CA SER A 86 -2.76 -7.19 -1.94
C SER A 86 -2.02 -8.52 -1.99
N SER A 87 -1.21 -8.81 -0.99
CA SER A 87 -0.68 -10.16 -0.76
C SER A 87 -1.77 -11.12 -0.24
N GLY A 88 -2.88 -10.57 0.28
CA GLY A 88 -4.08 -11.29 0.69
C GLY A 88 -5.25 -11.07 -0.25
N ASN A 89 -6.47 -11.29 0.26
CA ASN A 89 -7.70 -10.98 -0.46
C ASN A 89 -7.99 -9.47 -0.38
N ALA A 90 -7.94 -8.76 -1.50
CA ALA A 90 -8.14 -7.32 -1.58
C ALA A 90 -9.51 -6.84 -1.05
N SER A 91 -10.55 -7.71 -1.07
CA SER A 91 -11.87 -7.35 -0.51
C SER A 91 -11.93 -7.36 1.01
N ASN A 92 -10.88 -7.82 1.68
CA ASN A 92 -10.83 -7.97 3.13
C ASN A 92 -9.55 -7.36 3.74
N PRO A 93 -9.31 -6.06 3.55
CA PRO A 93 -8.07 -5.42 3.97
C PRO A 93 -7.89 -5.33 5.49
N GLU A 94 -8.97 -5.51 6.25
CA GLU A 94 -8.91 -5.49 7.73
C GLU A 94 -8.45 -6.82 8.34
N THR A 95 -8.35 -7.89 7.56
CA THR A 95 -8.08 -9.25 8.06
C THR A 95 -7.02 -10.00 7.24
N CYS A 96 -6.09 -9.28 6.63
CA CYS A 96 -4.97 -9.89 5.88
C CYS A 96 -4.19 -10.91 6.72
N ALA A 97 -4.14 -10.74 8.03
CA ALA A 97 -3.53 -11.69 8.97
C ALA A 97 -4.08 -13.12 8.92
N GLY A 98 -5.29 -13.31 8.38
CA GLY A 98 -5.92 -14.63 8.20
C GLY A 98 -5.65 -15.27 6.84
N ASP A 99 -5.15 -14.51 5.89
CA ASP A 99 -5.03 -14.92 4.49
C ASP A 99 -3.61 -15.36 4.12
N ALA A 100 -2.71 -15.46 5.09
CA ALA A 100 -1.37 -15.99 4.86
C ALA A 100 -1.45 -17.40 4.22
N GLY A 101 -0.85 -17.54 3.04
CA GLY A 101 -0.84 -18.80 2.32
C GLY A 101 -2.01 -19.02 1.36
N LEU A 102 -2.54 -17.96 0.73
CA LEU A 102 -3.49 -18.08 -0.38
C LEU A 102 -2.99 -18.96 -1.54
N GLY A 103 -1.69 -19.31 -1.54
CA GLY A 103 -1.06 -20.08 -2.61
C GLY A 103 -0.74 -19.21 -3.84
N GLY A 104 -0.52 -17.93 -3.64
CA GLY A 104 -0.04 -17.01 -4.66
C GLY A 104 1.39 -17.29 -5.11
N VAL A 105 1.93 -16.41 -5.93
CA VAL A 105 3.30 -16.55 -6.45
C VAL A 105 4.32 -16.41 -5.33
N THR A 106 5.35 -17.22 -5.36
CA THR A 106 6.46 -17.20 -4.40
C THR A 106 7.79 -17.02 -5.12
N GLY A 107 8.76 -16.38 -4.43
CA GLY A 107 10.14 -16.37 -4.87
C GLY A 107 10.46 -15.34 -5.96
N GLU A 108 9.83 -14.17 -5.94
CA GLU A 108 10.19 -13.06 -6.84
C GLU A 108 11.56 -12.49 -6.42
N PRO A 109 12.62 -12.58 -7.28
CA PRO A 109 14.00 -12.26 -6.88
C PRO A 109 14.25 -10.77 -6.64
N ASP A 110 13.62 -9.90 -7.40
CA ASP A 110 13.83 -8.46 -7.28
C ASP A 110 13.18 -7.91 -6.02
N LEU A 111 11.98 -8.37 -5.67
CA LEU A 111 11.37 -8.04 -4.38
C LEU A 111 12.22 -8.54 -3.21
N LEU A 112 12.76 -9.77 -3.30
CA LEU A 112 13.65 -10.30 -2.27
C LEU A 112 14.93 -9.46 -2.13
N THR A 113 15.47 -8.97 -3.25
CA THR A 113 16.63 -8.07 -3.27
C THR A 113 16.30 -6.75 -2.59
N VAL A 114 15.15 -6.15 -2.91
CA VAL A 114 14.69 -4.92 -2.27
C VAL A 114 14.48 -5.13 -0.76
N ALA A 115 13.79 -6.20 -0.35
CA ALA A 115 13.55 -6.51 1.06
C ALA A 115 14.84 -6.61 1.88
N ASN A 116 15.89 -7.22 1.31
CA ASN A 116 17.19 -7.39 1.96
C ASN A 116 18.12 -6.16 1.85
N SER A 117 17.78 -5.17 1.03
CA SER A 117 18.52 -3.91 0.97
C SER A 117 18.20 -2.98 2.14
N VAL A 118 17.01 -3.09 2.73
CA VAL A 118 16.52 -2.17 3.77
C VAL A 118 17.23 -2.34 5.13
N PRO A 119 17.42 -3.56 5.69
CA PRO A 119 17.96 -3.70 7.04
C PRO A 119 19.25 -2.93 7.31
N PRO A 120 20.31 -2.99 6.47
CA PRO A 120 21.52 -2.23 6.72
C PRO A 120 21.33 -0.71 6.62
N LEU A 121 20.38 -0.24 5.81
CA LEU A 121 20.10 1.20 5.67
C LEU A 121 19.44 1.80 6.92
N ILE A 122 18.70 0.97 7.67
CA ILE A 122 18.04 1.37 8.93
C ILE A 122 18.80 0.89 10.18
N GLY A 123 20.05 0.43 10.03
CA GLY A 123 20.89 -0.02 11.14
C GLY A 123 20.48 -1.36 11.76
N GLN A 124 19.76 -2.19 11.01
CA GLN A 124 19.30 -3.52 11.43
C GLN A 124 20.09 -4.64 10.76
N SER A 125 19.98 -5.87 11.27
CA SER A 125 20.76 -7.03 10.80
C SER A 125 19.92 -8.27 10.47
N PHE A 126 18.58 -8.14 10.40
CA PHE A 126 17.73 -9.23 9.95
C PHE A 126 17.84 -9.47 8.44
N SER A 127 17.41 -10.63 7.98
CA SER A 127 17.31 -10.96 6.56
C SER A 127 16.01 -11.68 6.26
N VAL A 128 15.45 -11.39 5.09
CA VAL A 128 14.27 -12.04 4.53
C VAL A 128 14.73 -13.22 3.69
N SER A 129 14.18 -14.40 3.91
CA SER A 129 14.57 -15.63 3.19
C SER A 129 13.74 -15.90 1.94
N SER A 130 12.50 -15.40 1.90
CA SER A 130 11.58 -15.55 0.77
C SER A 130 10.55 -14.43 0.79
N VAL A 131 9.95 -14.19 -0.37
CA VAL A 131 8.73 -13.40 -0.54
C VAL A 131 7.62 -14.35 -0.97
N ASN A 132 6.43 -14.20 -0.40
CA ASN A 132 5.31 -15.11 -0.60
C ASN A 132 4.06 -14.31 -0.94
N ASP A 133 3.07 -14.99 -1.51
CA ASP A 133 1.78 -14.41 -1.89
C ASP A 133 1.91 -13.14 -2.74
N VAL A 134 2.94 -13.14 -3.59
CA VAL A 134 3.28 -12.00 -4.47
C VAL A 134 2.20 -11.83 -5.52
N CYS A 135 1.81 -10.59 -5.79
CA CYS A 135 1.04 -10.22 -6.97
C CYS A 135 1.81 -9.18 -7.78
N ILE A 136 1.84 -9.37 -9.09
CA ILE A 136 2.61 -8.54 -10.02
C ILE A 136 1.69 -8.06 -11.13
N LEU A 137 1.55 -6.74 -11.27
CA LEU A 137 0.85 -6.10 -12.37
C LEU A 137 1.86 -5.39 -13.26
N GLU A 138 1.95 -5.81 -14.51
CA GLU A 138 2.90 -5.31 -15.49
C GLU A 138 2.16 -4.71 -16.68
N PHE A 139 2.66 -3.61 -17.22
CA PHE A 139 2.15 -3.02 -18.44
C PHE A 139 3.17 -2.07 -19.07
N ASP A 140 3.11 -1.95 -20.39
CA ASP A 140 3.81 -0.90 -21.10
C ASP A 140 2.95 0.36 -21.05
N PHE A 141 3.55 1.53 -20.82
CA PHE A 141 2.82 2.79 -20.87
C PHE A 141 3.53 3.85 -21.69
N GLN A 142 2.73 4.73 -22.26
CA GLN A 142 3.21 5.88 -23.03
C GLN A 142 2.55 7.16 -22.48
N PRO A 143 3.33 8.07 -21.89
CA PRO A 143 2.83 9.37 -21.47
C PRO A 143 2.72 10.32 -22.69
N ALA A 144 1.73 11.21 -22.64
CA ALA A 144 1.59 12.29 -23.62
C ALA A 144 2.49 13.50 -23.32
N GLY A 145 3.07 13.59 -22.13
CA GLY A 145 3.94 14.68 -21.68
C GLY A 145 5.27 14.18 -21.12
N ASP A 146 6.06 15.11 -20.64
CA ASP A 146 7.42 14.86 -20.14
C ASP A 146 7.45 14.48 -18.65
N PHE A 147 6.29 14.43 -18.00
CA PHE A 147 6.17 14.15 -16.58
C PHE A 147 5.01 13.18 -16.32
N VAL A 148 5.28 12.16 -15.52
CA VAL A 148 4.29 11.21 -15.00
C VAL A 148 4.41 11.18 -13.47
N SER A 149 3.27 11.24 -12.78
CA SER A 149 3.21 11.05 -11.35
C SER A 149 2.11 10.05 -11.01
N PHE A 150 2.29 9.32 -9.92
CA PHE A 150 1.24 8.51 -9.34
C PHE A 150 1.29 8.63 -7.82
N ASN A 151 0.12 8.48 -7.21
CA ASN A 151 -0.01 8.44 -5.76
C ASN A 151 -0.18 6.99 -5.32
N TYR A 152 0.42 6.62 -4.21
CA TYR A 152 0.22 5.32 -3.60
C TYR A 152 0.14 5.43 -2.09
N VAL A 153 -0.50 4.45 -1.49
CA VAL A 153 -0.55 4.24 -0.04
C VAL A 153 -0.09 2.81 0.20
N PHE A 154 0.86 2.63 1.09
CA PHE A 154 1.28 1.33 1.58
C PHE A 154 0.64 1.08 2.95
N GLY A 155 0.07 -0.10 3.13
CA GLY A 155 -0.49 -0.55 4.38
C GLY A 155 -0.06 -1.99 4.68
N SER A 156 0.12 -2.30 5.95
CA SER A 156 0.37 -3.66 6.44
C SER A 156 -0.32 -3.84 7.79
N ASP A 157 -0.93 -4.98 8.02
CA ASP A 157 -1.51 -5.39 9.30
C ASP A 157 -0.47 -6.05 10.23
N GLU A 158 0.70 -6.37 9.72
CA GLU A 158 1.84 -6.87 10.50
C GLU A 158 2.54 -5.78 11.34
N TYR A 159 2.22 -4.54 11.08
CA TYR A 159 2.69 -3.37 11.79
C TYR A 159 2.05 -3.31 13.20
N LEU A 160 2.71 -3.15 14.25
CA LEU A 160 4.11 -2.96 14.69
C LEU A 160 4.81 -4.29 15.06
N THR A 161 4.08 -5.38 15.09
CA THR A 161 4.50 -6.65 15.70
C THR A 161 5.74 -7.22 15.02
N TRP A 162 5.81 -7.12 13.70
CA TRP A 162 6.85 -7.74 12.89
C TRP A 162 7.88 -6.77 12.33
N VAL A 163 7.80 -5.48 12.70
CA VAL A 163 8.81 -4.47 12.35
C VAL A 163 10.20 -4.91 12.82
N ASN A 164 11.22 -4.70 11.98
CA ASN A 164 12.61 -5.09 12.23
C ASN A 164 12.80 -6.61 12.43
N SER A 165 12.04 -7.41 11.70
CA SER A 165 12.12 -8.87 11.73
C SER A 165 12.33 -9.46 10.33
N ALA A 166 12.48 -10.79 10.23
CA ALA A 166 12.54 -11.51 8.96
C ALA A 166 11.21 -11.51 8.19
N TYR A 167 10.12 -11.10 8.81
CA TYR A 167 8.81 -10.86 8.20
C TYR A 167 8.75 -9.37 7.84
N ASN A 168 8.85 -9.06 6.55
CA ASN A 168 9.04 -7.69 6.09
C ASN A 168 8.26 -7.48 4.81
N ASP A 169 6.97 -7.17 4.96
CA ASP A 169 6.10 -6.83 3.83
C ASP A 169 6.72 -5.74 2.99
N ILE A 170 6.57 -5.88 1.68
CA ILE A 170 7.25 -5.05 0.72
C ILE A 170 6.34 -4.64 -0.43
N PHE A 171 6.50 -3.41 -0.86
CA PHE A 171 5.98 -2.88 -2.11
C PHE A 171 7.11 -2.33 -2.96
N ALA A 172 7.11 -2.63 -4.25
CA ALA A 172 8.02 -2.04 -5.21
C ALA A 172 7.29 -1.63 -6.49
N PHE A 173 7.81 -0.59 -7.14
CA PHE A 173 7.38 -0.16 -8.45
C PHE A 173 8.61 -0.10 -9.37
N PHE A 174 8.80 -1.17 -10.14
CA PHE A 174 9.93 -1.28 -11.05
C PHE A 174 9.64 -0.57 -12.37
N LEU A 175 10.49 0.38 -12.72
CA LEU A 175 10.40 1.17 -13.95
C LEU A 175 11.60 0.87 -14.85
N SER A 176 11.34 0.45 -16.09
CA SER A 176 12.32 0.33 -17.16
C SER A 176 11.90 1.17 -18.38
N GLY A 177 12.85 1.60 -19.17
CA GLY A 177 12.58 2.41 -20.34
C GLY A 177 13.83 3.01 -20.97
N PRO A 178 13.70 3.76 -22.08
CA PRO A 178 14.84 4.40 -22.72
C PRO A 178 15.59 5.33 -21.76
N GLY A 179 16.90 5.09 -21.60
CA GLY A 179 17.76 5.91 -20.73
C GLY A 179 17.68 5.57 -19.24
N ILE A 180 16.89 4.56 -18.86
CA ILE A 180 16.85 4.02 -17.50
C ILE A 180 17.84 2.85 -17.42
N THR A 181 18.69 2.87 -16.41
CA THR A 181 19.63 1.79 -16.09
C THR A 181 19.50 1.48 -14.60
N GLY A 182 19.29 0.21 -14.24
CA GLY A 182 19.07 -0.18 -12.85
C GLY A 182 19.46 -1.62 -12.55
N PRO A 183 19.46 -1.98 -11.24
CA PRO A 183 19.92 -3.29 -10.79
C PRO A 183 18.86 -4.41 -10.91
N TYR A 184 17.61 -4.06 -11.22
CA TYR A 184 16.51 -5.01 -11.24
C TYR A 184 16.25 -5.53 -12.65
N ALA A 185 15.55 -6.67 -12.75
CA ALA A 185 15.18 -7.26 -14.01
C ALA A 185 14.27 -6.32 -14.84
N SER A 186 14.34 -6.46 -16.14
CA SER A 186 13.53 -5.68 -17.07
C SER A 186 13.15 -6.50 -18.29
N PRO A 187 12.06 -6.13 -19.00
CA PRO A 187 11.68 -6.78 -20.24
C PRO A 187 12.79 -6.72 -21.30
N ALA A 188 12.80 -7.68 -22.22
CA ALA A 188 13.82 -7.80 -23.26
C ALA A 188 13.96 -6.55 -24.15
N GLY A 189 12.92 -5.71 -24.25
CA GLY A 189 12.97 -4.44 -24.95
C GLY A 189 13.80 -3.34 -24.27
N PHE A 190 14.13 -3.53 -22.99
CA PHE A 190 14.87 -2.57 -22.15
C PHE A 190 15.99 -3.27 -21.37
N PRO A 191 17.05 -3.72 -22.02
CA PRO A 191 18.06 -4.63 -21.44
C PRO A 191 18.94 -3.99 -20.35
N ASP A 192 18.85 -2.68 -20.16
CA ASP A 192 19.68 -1.96 -19.18
C ASP A 192 19.15 -2.05 -17.74
N GLY A 193 18.08 -2.82 -17.51
CA GLY A 193 17.51 -3.07 -16.22
C GLY A 193 16.40 -2.10 -15.80
N ALA A 194 15.93 -2.24 -14.57
CA ALA A 194 14.89 -1.41 -13.97
C ALA A 194 15.37 -0.76 -12.68
N ILE A 195 14.74 0.36 -12.33
CA ILE A 195 14.88 1.03 -11.02
C ILE A 195 13.60 0.80 -10.19
N ASN A 196 13.72 0.77 -8.86
CA ASN A 196 12.56 0.85 -7.99
C ASN A 196 12.28 2.32 -7.64
N ILE A 197 11.12 2.82 -8.05
CA ILE A 197 10.71 4.21 -7.79
C ILE A 197 9.75 4.35 -6.58
N ALA A 198 9.38 3.24 -5.93
CA ALA A 198 8.64 3.27 -4.68
C ALA A 198 9.61 3.47 -3.52
N GLN A 199 9.67 4.69 -3.00
CA GLN A 199 10.59 5.12 -1.95
C GLN A 199 9.83 5.81 -0.83
N VAL A 200 10.33 5.71 0.40
CA VAL A 200 9.82 6.49 1.54
C VAL A 200 10.22 7.96 1.33
N PRO A 201 9.25 8.88 1.31
CA PRO A 201 9.55 10.30 1.07
C PRO A 201 10.53 10.87 2.10
N ASP A 202 11.36 11.81 1.64
CA ASP A 202 12.25 12.63 2.49
C ASP A 202 13.26 11.82 3.32
N THR A 203 13.68 10.63 2.87
CA THR A 203 14.73 9.83 3.51
C THR A 203 16.09 10.02 2.81
N ASP A 204 17.16 10.01 3.59
CA ASP A 204 18.55 10.01 3.12
C ASP A 204 19.36 9.00 3.96
N PRO A 205 19.81 7.87 3.41
CA PRO A 205 19.57 7.43 2.01
C PRO A 205 18.09 7.12 1.71
N GLU A 206 17.74 7.13 0.41
CA GLU A 206 16.41 6.73 -0.05
C GLU A 206 16.10 5.29 0.40
N LEU A 207 14.96 5.12 1.09
CA LEU A 207 14.53 3.84 1.61
C LEU A 207 13.41 3.24 0.76
N PRO A 208 13.57 2.00 0.25
CA PRO A 208 12.47 1.25 -0.35
C PRO A 208 11.30 1.05 0.62
N ILE A 209 10.09 0.87 0.10
CA ILE A 209 8.88 0.69 0.91
C ILE A 209 8.81 -0.72 1.47
N THR A 210 8.94 -0.83 2.77
CA THR A 210 8.69 -2.06 3.58
C THR A 210 8.09 -1.67 4.92
N ILE A 211 7.50 -2.64 5.65
CA ILE A 211 7.00 -2.36 7.01
C ILE A 211 8.09 -1.84 7.94
N SER A 212 9.34 -2.23 7.71
CA SER A 212 10.49 -1.81 8.55
C SER A 212 11.04 -0.43 8.18
N SER A 213 10.87 0.03 6.94
CA SER A 213 11.34 1.34 6.48
C SER A 213 10.34 2.47 6.70
N VAL A 214 9.04 2.16 6.79
CA VAL A 214 7.98 3.16 7.04
C VAL A 214 7.67 3.37 8.52
N ASN A 215 8.39 2.69 9.42
CA ASN A 215 8.21 2.76 10.87
C ASN A 215 8.85 4.01 11.51
#